data_2d3548b883455adec604b013727b3a50
#
_entry.id   2d3548b883455adec604b013727b3a50
#
_cell.length_a   1.000
_cell.length_b   1.000
_cell.length_c   1.000
_cell.angle_alpha   90.00
_cell.angle_beta   90.00
_cell.angle_gamma   90.00
#
_symmetry.space_group_name_H-M   'P 1'
#
loop_
_entity.id
_entity.type
_entity.pdbx_description
1 polymer ?
#
loop_
_entity_poly.entity_id
_entity_poly.type
_entity_poly.pdbx_seq_one_letter_code
_entity_poly.pdbx_strand_id
1 'polypeptide(L)'
;LEHGYIVEVQEISRIRDAGVLVGLNEYDRAGAMIPLVDGRFVRRHPDAMVVYTDNVGYASCRPVDPSVIRRCAFVLDSYELTKETLLARVRYNTGFPDKDLLEKMYTVWLAISKHCKENDITEGSISATELEMWAQSVQVDGMSNARENCRCCVVSKATSVVEEQEEIMGSVVDLYL
;
A
#
# COMPACT_ATOMS: atom_id res chain seq x y z
N LEU A 1 -14.89 -4.25 19.86
CA LEU A 1 -15.32 -2.99 20.52
C LEU A 1 -15.75 -3.21 21.97
N GLU A 2 -16.44 -4.30 22.27
CA GLU A 2 -16.96 -4.63 23.63
C GLU A 2 -15.87 -4.78 24.68
N HIS A 3 -14.70 -5.26 24.30
CA HIS A 3 -13.59 -5.59 25.22
C HIS A 3 -12.48 -4.54 25.27
N GLY A 4 -12.67 -3.38 24.69
CA GLY A 4 -11.66 -2.29 24.70
C GLY A 4 -10.49 -2.49 23.74
N TYR A 5 -10.61 -3.37 22.73
CA TYR A 5 -9.57 -3.61 21.76
C TYR A 5 -9.53 -2.53 20.67
N ILE A 6 -8.38 -2.44 20.01
CA ILE A 6 -8.23 -1.66 18.77
C ILE A 6 -8.87 -2.46 17.63
N VAL A 7 -9.73 -1.82 16.88
CA VAL A 7 -10.38 -2.37 15.68
C VAL A 7 -9.91 -1.57 14.48
N GLU A 8 -9.29 -2.22 13.52
CA GLU A 8 -8.90 -1.63 12.25
C GLU A 8 -9.95 -1.91 11.18
N VAL A 9 -10.37 -0.86 10.48
CA VAL A 9 -11.24 -0.92 9.30
C VAL A 9 -10.41 -0.48 8.11
N GLN A 10 -10.01 -1.45 7.28
CA GLN A 10 -9.13 -1.21 6.13
C GLN A 10 -9.92 -0.84 4.88
N GLU A 11 -9.30 -0.01 4.03
CA GLU A 11 -9.80 0.36 2.71
C GLU A 11 -11.23 0.94 2.74
N ILE A 12 -11.46 1.90 3.64
CA ILE A 12 -12.78 2.48 3.88
C ILE A 12 -13.40 3.10 2.61
N SER A 13 -12.59 3.62 1.68
CA SER A 13 -13.03 4.17 0.40
C SER A 13 -13.64 3.13 -0.55
N ARG A 14 -13.42 1.84 -0.31
CA ARG A 14 -14.01 0.73 -1.07
C ARG A 14 -15.38 0.30 -0.59
N ILE A 15 -15.83 0.80 0.56
CA ILE A 15 -17.18 0.54 1.06
C ILE A 15 -18.18 1.26 0.13
N ARG A 16 -19.00 0.48 -0.58
CA ARG A 16 -19.95 1.00 -1.57
C ARG A 16 -21.28 1.41 -0.96
N ASP A 17 -21.66 0.79 0.14
CA ASP A 17 -22.94 1.01 0.80
C ASP A 17 -22.83 2.14 1.83
N ALA A 18 -23.51 3.25 1.53
CA ALA A 18 -23.58 4.39 2.45
C ALA A 18 -24.21 4.02 3.81
N GLY A 19 -25.11 3.02 3.84
CA GLY A 19 -25.70 2.52 5.07
C GLY A 19 -24.69 1.90 6.03
N VAL A 20 -23.66 1.21 5.49
CA VAL A 20 -22.55 0.68 6.29
C VAL A 20 -21.75 1.82 6.91
N LEU A 21 -21.44 2.86 6.13
CA LEU A 21 -20.72 4.05 6.63
C LEU A 21 -21.52 4.78 7.72
N VAL A 22 -22.84 4.88 7.57
CA VAL A 22 -23.71 5.44 8.61
C VAL A 22 -23.68 4.56 9.87
N GLY A 23 -23.65 3.24 9.73
CA GLY A 23 -23.50 2.30 10.85
C GLY A 23 -22.20 2.51 11.64
N LEU A 24 -21.11 2.86 10.96
CA LEU A 24 -19.83 3.18 11.61
C LEU A 24 -19.93 4.42 12.52
N ASN A 25 -20.88 5.30 12.29
CA ASN A 25 -21.07 6.51 13.09
C ASN A 25 -21.41 6.23 14.55
N GLU A 26 -22.04 5.09 14.82
CA GLU A 26 -22.38 4.68 16.19
C GLU A 26 -21.14 4.22 16.98
N TYR A 27 -20.02 3.93 16.29
CA TYR A 27 -18.80 3.44 16.91
C TYR A 27 -17.94 4.51 17.55
N ASP A 28 -18.21 5.79 17.29
CA ASP A 28 -17.37 6.91 17.73
C ASP A 28 -17.58 7.28 19.20
N ARG A 29 -18.70 6.90 19.79
CA ARG A 29 -19.06 7.33 21.14
C ARG A 29 -18.80 6.25 22.17
N ALA A 30 -18.01 6.57 23.19
CA ALA A 30 -17.83 5.67 24.33
C ALA A 30 -19.18 5.35 24.97
N GLY A 31 -19.41 4.06 25.25
CA GLY A 31 -20.67 3.57 25.82
C GLY A 31 -21.85 3.52 24.85
N ALA A 32 -21.67 3.82 23.56
CA ALA A 32 -22.71 3.65 22.56
C ALA A 32 -23.19 2.18 22.48
N MET A 33 -24.47 2.03 22.21
CA MET A 33 -25.07 0.71 21.98
C MET A 33 -25.09 0.45 20.48
N ILE A 34 -24.30 -0.51 20.05
CA ILE A 34 -24.11 -0.86 18.66
C ILE A 34 -25.03 -2.02 18.31
N PRO A 35 -26.00 -1.85 17.38
CA PRO A 35 -26.86 -2.93 16.93
C PRO A 35 -26.06 -3.92 16.08
N LEU A 36 -26.23 -5.20 16.32
CA LEU A 36 -25.70 -6.28 15.51
C LEU A 36 -26.76 -6.81 14.55
N VAL A 37 -26.32 -7.46 13.48
CA VAL A 37 -27.20 -8.05 12.45
C VAL A 37 -28.14 -9.10 13.03
N ASP A 38 -27.74 -9.78 14.10
CA ASP A 38 -28.55 -10.78 14.81
C ASP A 38 -29.54 -10.19 15.82
N GLY A 39 -29.71 -8.86 15.84
CA GLY A 39 -30.62 -8.15 16.73
C GLY A 39 -30.10 -7.89 18.15
N ARG A 40 -28.91 -8.36 18.48
CA ARG A 40 -28.26 -8.02 19.74
C ARG A 40 -27.68 -6.61 19.71
N PHE A 41 -27.41 -6.08 20.90
CA PHE A 41 -26.70 -4.81 21.06
C PHE A 41 -25.40 -5.05 21.84
N VAL A 42 -24.33 -4.43 21.39
CA VAL A 42 -23.04 -4.44 22.06
C VAL A 42 -22.73 -3.03 22.55
N ARG A 43 -22.37 -2.91 23.81
CA ARG A 43 -21.91 -1.62 24.37
C ARG A 43 -20.45 -1.42 24.03
N ARG A 44 -20.13 -0.28 23.41
CA ARG A 44 -18.74 0.09 23.13
C ARG A 44 -18.00 0.39 24.44
N HIS A 45 -16.88 -0.31 24.64
CA HIS A 45 -15.99 -0.06 25.77
C HIS A 45 -15.34 1.34 25.66
N PRO A 46 -15.14 2.08 26.77
CA PRO A 46 -14.49 3.39 26.72
C PRO A 46 -13.11 3.37 26.07
N ASP A 47 -12.32 2.34 26.34
CA ASP A 47 -10.96 2.18 25.81
C ASP A 47 -10.90 1.60 24.40
N ALA A 48 -12.04 1.22 23.80
CA ALA A 48 -12.05 0.73 22.43
C ALA A 48 -11.65 1.86 21.46
N MET A 49 -10.75 1.55 20.54
CA MET A 49 -10.30 2.46 19.50
C MET A 49 -10.66 1.89 18.12
N VAL A 50 -11.15 2.73 17.23
CA VAL A 50 -11.33 2.38 15.81
C VAL A 50 -10.31 3.17 15.00
N VAL A 51 -9.56 2.45 14.16
CA VAL A 51 -8.56 3.00 13.24
C VAL A 51 -9.06 2.72 11.83
N TYR A 52 -9.16 3.76 11.02
CA TYR A 52 -9.49 3.65 9.61
C TYR A 52 -8.22 3.78 8.79
N THR A 53 -8.00 2.85 7.87
CA THR A 53 -6.89 2.96 6.91
C THR A 53 -7.44 2.98 5.50
N ASP A 54 -6.77 3.75 4.64
CA ASP A 54 -7.17 3.89 3.24
C ASP A 54 -5.97 4.14 2.34
N ASN A 55 -6.09 3.75 1.08
CA ASN A 55 -5.10 4.01 0.05
C ASN A 55 -5.60 5.13 -0.86
N VAL A 56 -5.01 6.32 -0.71
CA VAL A 56 -5.39 7.50 -1.50
C VAL A 56 -4.69 7.46 -2.86
N GLY A 57 -5.42 7.84 -3.93
CA GLY A 57 -4.80 8.03 -5.25
C GLY A 57 -4.92 6.86 -6.23
N TYR A 58 -5.55 5.75 -5.84
CA TYR A 58 -5.87 4.68 -6.80
C TYR A 58 -7.15 4.98 -7.58
N ALA A 59 -7.17 4.67 -8.87
CA ALA A 59 -8.32 4.89 -9.74
C ALA A 59 -9.62 4.21 -9.25
N SER A 60 -9.48 3.14 -8.47
CA SER A 60 -10.63 2.40 -7.88
C SER A 60 -11.10 2.96 -6.54
N CYS A 61 -10.37 3.90 -5.92
CA CYS A 61 -10.73 4.49 -4.64
C CYS A 61 -11.65 5.69 -4.83
N ARG A 62 -12.74 5.72 -4.09
CA ARG A 62 -13.61 6.90 -4.00
C ARG A 62 -13.07 7.83 -2.90
N PRO A 63 -13.35 9.14 -2.97
CA PRO A 63 -13.09 10.01 -1.83
C PRO A 63 -13.80 9.47 -0.59
N VAL A 64 -13.07 9.41 0.53
CA VAL A 64 -13.67 9.03 1.82
C VAL A 64 -14.76 10.05 2.18
N ASP A 65 -15.89 9.56 2.66
CA ASP A 65 -16.99 10.44 3.07
C ASP A 65 -16.51 11.46 4.13
N PRO A 66 -16.70 12.76 3.89
CA PRO A 66 -16.27 13.79 4.84
C PRO A 66 -16.85 13.62 6.25
N SER A 67 -18.00 12.95 6.38
CA SER A 67 -18.60 12.69 7.69
C SER A 67 -17.77 11.74 8.53
N VAL A 68 -17.10 10.76 7.91
CA VAL A 68 -16.17 9.85 8.57
C VAL A 68 -14.91 10.58 9.01
N ILE A 69 -14.29 11.35 8.10
CA ILE A 69 -13.06 12.10 8.38
C ILE A 69 -13.27 13.06 9.56
N ARG A 70 -14.40 13.78 9.60
CA ARG A 70 -14.70 14.72 10.66
C ARG A 70 -14.86 14.11 12.06
N ARG A 71 -15.04 12.79 12.14
CA ARG A 71 -15.19 12.05 13.41
C ARG A 71 -13.87 11.46 13.90
N CYS A 72 -12.87 11.37 13.02
CA CYS A 72 -11.54 10.94 13.42
C CYS A 72 -10.92 12.02 14.31
N ALA A 73 -10.43 11.62 15.47
CA ALA A 73 -9.69 12.52 16.37
C ALA A 73 -8.36 12.97 15.74
N PHE A 74 -7.77 12.10 14.93
CA PHE A 74 -6.54 12.37 14.19
C PHE A 74 -6.68 11.84 12.76
N VAL A 75 -6.19 12.62 11.80
CA VAL A 75 -6.02 12.20 10.41
C VAL A 75 -4.53 12.33 10.11
N LEU A 76 -3.92 11.23 9.69
CA LEU A 76 -2.50 11.16 9.42
C LEU A 76 -2.31 10.72 7.97
N ASP A 77 -1.55 11.51 7.22
CA ASP A 77 -1.08 11.08 5.91
C ASP A 77 0.16 10.20 6.08
N SER A 78 0.22 9.12 5.31
CA SER A 78 1.41 8.29 5.21
C SER A 78 2.49 9.08 4.47
N TYR A 79 3.62 9.31 5.13
CA TYR A 79 4.78 9.94 4.48
C TYR A 79 5.46 8.95 3.54
N GLU A 80 5.96 9.46 2.40
CA GLU A 80 6.88 8.67 1.57
C GLU A 80 8.11 8.29 2.40
N LEU A 81 8.50 7.03 2.33
CA LEU A 81 9.69 6.56 3.04
C LEU A 81 10.93 7.22 2.44
N THR A 82 11.83 7.69 3.28
CA THR A 82 13.15 8.12 2.78
C THR A 82 13.90 6.92 2.19
N LYS A 83 14.86 7.18 1.29
CA LYS A 83 15.72 6.14 0.71
C LYS A 83 16.29 5.22 1.79
N GLU A 84 16.85 5.81 2.84
CA GLU A 84 17.51 5.09 3.94
C GLU A 84 16.52 4.17 4.66
N THR A 85 15.33 4.68 4.97
CA THR A 85 14.28 3.91 5.65
C THR A 85 13.78 2.77 4.77
N LEU A 86 13.59 3.03 3.47
CA LEU A 86 13.14 2.02 2.51
C LEU A 86 14.19 0.90 2.36
N LEU A 87 15.46 1.25 2.15
CA LEU A 87 16.53 0.26 2.04
C LEU A 87 16.71 -0.55 3.32
N ALA A 88 16.59 0.11 4.49
CA ALA A 88 16.64 -0.58 5.78
C ALA A 88 15.46 -1.57 5.93
N ARG A 89 14.26 -1.18 5.53
CA ARG A 89 13.07 -2.04 5.52
C ARG A 89 13.26 -3.26 4.62
N VAL A 90 13.69 -3.04 3.37
CA VAL A 90 13.95 -4.14 2.42
C VAL A 90 14.97 -5.12 2.99
N ARG A 91 16.08 -4.63 3.53
CA ARG A 91 17.11 -5.49 4.15
C ARG A 91 16.59 -6.25 5.37
N TYR A 92 15.81 -5.61 6.21
CA TYR A 92 15.23 -6.24 7.38
C TYR A 92 14.28 -7.38 6.99
N ASN A 93 13.40 -7.12 6.02
CA ASN A 93 12.37 -8.08 5.60
C ASN A 93 12.92 -9.22 4.74
N THR A 94 13.96 -8.97 3.94
CA THR A 94 14.47 -9.94 2.97
C THR A 94 15.79 -10.58 3.39
N GLY A 95 16.53 -9.96 4.32
CA GLY A 95 17.88 -10.36 4.64
C GLY A 95 18.90 -10.10 3.54
N PHE A 96 18.59 -9.24 2.55
CA PHE A 96 19.43 -8.98 1.38
C PHE A 96 20.83 -8.50 1.79
N PRO A 97 21.93 -9.22 1.43
CA PRO A 97 23.25 -8.97 2.00
C PRO A 97 24.01 -7.82 1.34
N ASP A 98 23.85 -7.66 0.01
CA ASP A 98 24.62 -6.73 -0.81
C ASP A 98 23.98 -5.34 -0.83
N LYS A 99 24.63 -4.38 -0.12
CA LYS A 99 24.12 -3.01 -0.04
C LYS A 99 24.22 -2.26 -1.36
N ASP A 100 25.33 -2.42 -2.06
CA ASP A 100 25.62 -1.66 -3.29
C ASP A 100 24.66 -2.08 -4.39
N LEU A 101 24.39 -3.39 -4.45
CA LEU A 101 23.40 -3.93 -5.36
C LEU A 101 21.99 -3.46 -5.03
N LEU A 102 21.62 -3.48 -3.75
CA LEU A 102 20.30 -3.00 -3.34
C LEU A 102 20.10 -1.51 -3.66
N GLU A 103 21.16 -0.70 -3.55
CA GLU A 103 21.10 0.70 -3.99
C GLU A 103 20.91 0.86 -5.50
N LYS A 104 21.52 0.00 -6.31
CA LYS A 104 21.24 -0.03 -7.76
C LYS A 104 19.81 -0.44 -8.04
N MET A 105 19.31 -1.49 -7.41
CA MET A 105 17.92 -1.94 -7.54
C MET A 105 16.94 -0.83 -7.14
N TYR A 106 17.21 -0.11 -6.06
CA TYR A 106 16.42 1.06 -5.65
C TYR A 106 16.41 2.14 -6.75
N THR A 107 17.57 2.42 -7.36
CA THR A 107 17.67 3.43 -8.42
C THR A 107 16.81 3.06 -9.63
N VAL A 108 16.83 1.80 -10.04
CA VAL A 108 15.96 1.27 -11.12
C VAL A 108 14.50 1.38 -10.72
N TRP A 109 14.14 0.91 -9.54
CA TRP A 109 12.77 0.97 -9.01
C TRP A 109 12.23 2.40 -8.99
N LEU A 110 13.04 3.36 -8.53
CA LEU A 110 12.68 4.78 -8.51
C LEU A 110 12.50 5.34 -9.92
N ALA A 111 13.38 4.96 -10.86
CA ALA A 111 13.28 5.38 -12.26
C ALA A 111 12.01 4.83 -12.92
N ILE A 112 11.63 3.57 -12.66
CA ILE A 112 10.36 2.98 -13.13
C ILE A 112 9.18 3.75 -12.54
N SER A 113 9.17 4.01 -11.22
CA SER A 113 8.10 4.77 -10.57
C SER A 113 7.92 6.16 -11.17
N LYS A 114 9.04 6.84 -11.46
CA LYS A 114 9.03 8.15 -12.10
C LYS A 114 8.48 8.08 -13.52
N HIS A 115 8.96 7.12 -14.33
CA HIS A 115 8.50 6.92 -15.69
C HIS A 115 6.99 6.67 -15.74
N CYS A 116 6.47 5.81 -14.86
CA CYS A 116 5.02 5.54 -14.76
C CYS A 116 4.22 6.81 -14.44
N LYS A 117 4.70 7.64 -13.51
CA LYS A 117 4.04 8.91 -13.17
C LYS A 117 4.04 9.91 -14.32
N GLU A 118 5.15 10.00 -15.08
CA GLU A 118 5.31 10.93 -16.20
C GLU A 118 4.51 10.53 -17.44
N ASN A 119 4.17 9.26 -17.59
CA ASN A 119 3.43 8.72 -18.74
C ASN A 119 1.99 8.30 -18.38
N ASP A 120 1.48 8.73 -17.22
CA ASP A 120 0.14 8.42 -16.74
C ASP A 120 -0.19 6.90 -16.70
N ILE A 121 0.84 6.06 -16.49
CA ILE A 121 0.69 4.63 -16.30
C ILE A 121 0.17 4.40 -14.87
N THR A 122 -1.14 4.21 -14.74
CA THR A 122 -1.83 4.29 -13.44
C THR A 122 -2.36 2.95 -12.93
N GLU A 123 -2.24 1.86 -13.68
CA GLU A 123 -2.84 0.56 -13.30
C GLU A 123 -2.23 -0.03 -12.04
N GLY A 124 -0.94 0.16 -11.81
CA GLY A 124 -0.26 -0.31 -10.61
C GLY A 124 0.76 0.69 -10.12
N SER A 125 0.51 1.32 -8.98
CA SER A 125 1.59 2.02 -8.29
C SER A 125 2.54 1.00 -7.70
N ILE A 126 3.79 1.01 -8.14
CA ILE A 126 4.84 0.20 -7.51
C ILE A 126 5.18 0.77 -6.13
N SER A 127 5.30 -0.11 -5.17
CA SER A 127 5.54 0.18 -3.76
C SER A 127 6.86 -0.45 -3.27
N ALA A 128 7.14 -0.28 -2.00
CA ALA A 128 8.26 -0.96 -1.34
C ALA A 128 8.20 -2.49 -1.48
N THR A 129 6.98 -3.05 -1.58
CA THR A 129 6.75 -4.50 -1.69
C THR A 129 7.34 -5.06 -2.97
N GLU A 130 7.21 -4.36 -4.10
CA GLU A 130 7.79 -4.79 -5.38
C GLU A 130 9.31 -4.81 -5.33
N LEU A 131 9.93 -3.84 -4.65
CA LEU A 131 11.38 -3.85 -4.43
C LEU A 131 11.82 -4.99 -3.51
N GLU A 132 11.04 -5.31 -2.46
CA GLU A 132 11.28 -6.46 -1.59
C GLU A 132 11.19 -7.78 -2.36
N MET A 133 10.14 -7.97 -3.17
CA MET A 133 9.96 -9.16 -4.02
C MET A 133 11.11 -9.33 -5.00
N TRP A 134 11.54 -8.25 -5.63
CA TRP A 134 12.66 -8.27 -6.54
C TRP A 134 13.97 -8.64 -5.83
N ALA A 135 14.24 -8.05 -4.67
CA ALA A 135 15.41 -8.41 -3.86
C ALA A 135 15.40 -9.89 -3.47
N GLN A 136 14.26 -10.43 -3.05
CA GLN A 136 14.12 -11.86 -2.73
C GLN A 136 14.37 -12.75 -3.95
N SER A 137 13.80 -12.41 -5.11
CA SER A 137 13.98 -13.21 -6.32
C SER A 137 15.44 -13.22 -6.79
N VAL A 138 16.15 -12.11 -6.71
CA VAL A 138 17.58 -12.05 -7.03
C VAL A 138 18.42 -12.89 -6.07
N GLN A 139 18.04 -13.00 -4.79
CA GLN A 139 18.72 -13.90 -3.86
C GLN A 139 18.57 -15.38 -4.24
N VAL A 140 17.42 -15.76 -4.78
CA VAL A 140 17.12 -17.16 -5.17
C VAL A 140 17.75 -17.48 -6.53
N ASP A 141 17.54 -16.62 -7.52
CA ASP A 141 17.87 -16.89 -8.93
C ASP A 141 19.27 -16.42 -9.34
N GLY A 142 19.88 -15.58 -8.49
CA GLY A 142 21.19 -14.97 -8.77
C GLY A 142 21.12 -13.72 -9.64
N MET A 143 22.23 -12.98 -9.67
CA MET A 143 22.38 -11.71 -10.35
C MET A 143 22.20 -11.77 -11.87
N SER A 144 22.54 -12.88 -12.49
CA SER A 144 22.38 -13.08 -13.95
C SER A 144 20.94 -12.91 -14.41
N ASN A 145 19.97 -13.12 -13.51
CA ASN A 145 18.54 -13.05 -13.79
C ASN A 145 17.89 -11.74 -13.24
N ALA A 146 18.68 -10.83 -12.68
CA ALA A 146 18.17 -9.63 -12.03
C ALA A 146 17.26 -8.79 -12.95
N ARG A 147 17.58 -8.69 -14.24
CA ARG A 147 16.78 -8.00 -15.24
C ARG A 147 15.41 -8.64 -15.44
N GLU A 148 15.37 -9.97 -15.62
CA GLU A 148 14.10 -10.69 -15.81
C GLU A 148 13.28 -10.70 -14.53
N ASN A 149 13.94 -10.83 -13.37
CA ASN A 149 13.29 -10.71 -12.08
C ASN A 149 12.69 -9.31 -11.87
N CYS A 150 13.35 -8.24 -12.38
CA CYS A 150 12.78 -6.90 -12.38
C CYS A 150 11.49 -6.84 -13.22
N ARG A 151 11.51 -7.43 -14.43
CA ARG A 151 10.31 -7.54 -15.27
C ARG A 151 9.15 -8.16 -14.50
N CYS A 152 9.39 -9.33 -13.89
CA CYS A 152 8.34 -10.10 -13.22
C CYS A 152 7.86 -9.46 -11.91
N CYS A 153 8.78 -8.89 -11.11
CA CYS A 153 8.47 -8.42 -9.76
C CYS A 153 8.03 -6.95 -9.72
N VAL A 154 8.49 -6.13 -10.67
CA VAL A 154 8.28 -4.68 -10.65
C VAL A 154 7.48 -4.23 -11.87
N VAL A 155 7.99 -4.47 -13.09
CA VAL A 155 7.39 -3.91 -14.32
C VAL A 155 6.00 -4.48 -14.57
N SER A 156 5.80 -5.80 -14.41
CA SER A 156 4.49 -6.45 -14.56
C SER A 156 3.45 -6.02 -13.51
N LYS A 157 3.89 -5.35 -12.45
CA LYS A 157 2.99 -4.76 -11.44
C LYS A 157 2.68 -3.30 -11.72
N ALA A 158 3.55 -2.62 -12.46
CA ALA A 158 3.34 -1.24 -12.88
C ALA A 158 2.27 -1.13 -13.96
N THR A 159 2.23 -2.08 -14.90
CA THR A 159 1.23 -2.12 -15.98
C THR A 159 0.96 -3.55 -16.47
N SER A 160 -0.28 -3.79 -16.91
CA SER A 160 -0.69 -5.02 -17.60
C SER A 160 -0.50 -4.95 -19.12
N VAL A 161 -0.20 -3.76 -19.66
CA VAL A 161 -0.04 -3.50 -21.09
C VAL A 161 1.36 -3.92 -21.53
N VAL A 162 1.45 -4.86 -22.48
CA VAL A 162 2.73 -5.44 -22.91
C VAL A 162 3.66 -4.40 -23.55
N GLU A 163 3.11 -3.52 -24.35
CA GLU A 163 3.85 -2.45 -25.03
C GLU A 163 4.51 -1.49 -24.03
N GLU A 164 3.80 -1.13 -22.95
CA GLU A 164 4.33 -0.29 -21.89
C GLU A 164 5.41 -1.04 -21.08
N GLN A 165 5.23 -2.34 -20.83
CA GLN A 165 6.25 -3.16 -20.18
C GLN A 165 7.55 -3.19 -21.00
N GLU A 166 7.47 -3.39 -22.32
CA GLU A 166 8.63 -3.38 -23.21
C GLU A 166 9.29 -2.00 -23.24
N GLU A 167 8.51 -0.93 -23.25
CA GLU A 167 9.03 0.44 -23.19
C GLU A 167 9.79 0.68 -21.87
N ILE A 168 9.22 0.33 -20.73
CA ILE A 168 9.87 0.44 -19.43
C ILE A 168 11.16 -0.39 -19.38
N MET A 169 11.13 -1.61 -19.89
CA MET A 169 12.32 -2.46 -19.94
C MET A 169 13.44 -1.83 -20.77
N GLY A 170 13.13 -1.38 -21.99
CA GLY A 170 14.13 -0.83 -22.91
C GLY A 170 14.61 0.57 -22.55
N SER A 171 13.70 1.45 -22.09
CA SER A 171 14.02 2.85 -21.85
C SER A 171 14.48 3.15 -20.41
N VAL A 172 14.17 2.26 -19.45
CA VAL A 172 14.50 2.48 -18.06
C VAL A 172 15.41 1.37 -17.53
N VAL A 173 14.96 0.10 -17.54
CA VAL A 173 15.69 -1.00 -16.90
C VAL A 173 17.04 -1.25 -17.55
N ASP A 174 17.10 -1.28 -18.89
CA ASP A 174 18.32 -1.55 -19.66
C ASP A 174 19.38 -0.43 -19.58
N LEU A 175 19.05 0.71 -19.00
CA LEU A 175 20.02 1.78 -18.74
C LEU A 175 20.86 1.53 -17.49
N TYR A 176 20.38 0.70 -16.58
CA TYR A 176 20.99 0.50 -15.26
C TYR A 176 21.41 -0.95 -14.97
N LEU A 177 20.87 -1.93 -15.68
CA LEU A 177 21.16 -3.35 -15.56
C LEU A 177 21.73 -3.94 -16.83
#